data_4d5f06c586c740a90797602ccda707e3
#
_entry.id   4d5f06c586c740a90797602ccda707e3
#
_cell.length_a   1.000
_cell.length_b   1.000
_cell.length_c   1.000
_cell.angle_alpha   90.00
_cell.angle_beta   90.00
_cell.angle_gamma   90.00
#
_symmetry.space_group_name_H-M   'P 1'
#
loop_
_entity.id
_entity.type
_entity.pdbx_description
1 polymer ?
#
loop_
_entity_poly.entity_id
_entity_poly.type
_entity_poly.pdbx_seq_one_letter_code
_entity_poly.pdbx_strand_id
1 'polypeptide(L)'
;MKHAPPEFFEGRNMTSLLENARRIVVKVGSALVTNEGRGVDIEAIERWAHQIAELRAMGREVVLVSSGAIVEGMKRLGWTTRPSRVCELQAAAAVGQMGLVQAYEEHFAAHGIGTAQILLTHANLADREQYLNARMTLIELLSLGIVPVINENDTVVTEEIKVGDNDTLGALVTNLVEADVLVILTDQKGLYTADPRSNPDAEFVAEATAGDPKIGRAHV
;
A
#
# COMPACT_ATOMS: atom_id res chain seq x y z
N MET A 1 -14.74 -21.35 -29.72
CA MET A 1 -15.28 -21.62 -28.37
C MET A 1 -14.95 -20.40 -27.52
N LYS A 2 -15.94 -19.60 -27.17
CA LYS A 2 -15.77 -18.43 -26.28
C LYS A 2 -15.77 -18.98 -24.86
N HIS A 3 -14.65 -18.88 -24.14
CA HIS A 3 -14.63 -19.14 -22.71
C HIS A 3 -15.49 -18.09 -22.02
N ALA A 4 -16.56 -18.54 -21.35
CA ALA A 4 -17.28 -17.69 -20.41
C ALA A 4 -16.35 -17.34 -19.25
N PRO A 5 -16.38 -16.09 -18.74
CA PRO A 5 -15.64 -15.77 -17.53
C PRO A 5 -16.17 -16.58 -16.35
N PRO A 6 -15.33 -16.94 -15.37
CA PRO A 6 -15.78 -17.73 -14.23
C PRO A 6 -16.82 -16.95 -13.42
N GLU A 7 -17.94 -17.61 -13.09
CA GLU A 7 -19.10 -17.08 -12.32
C GLU A 7 -18.78 -16.76 -10.84
N PHE A 8 -17.60 -16.17 -10.54
CA PHE A 8 -17.12 -16.03 -9.15
C PHE A 8 -17.67 -14.82 -8.39
N PHE A 9 -18.40 -13.90 -9.01
CA PHE A 9 -18.72 -12.62 -8.36
C PHE A 9 -20.19 -12.15 -8.41
N GLU A 10 -21.14 -12.97 -8.82
CA GLU A 10 -22.54 -12.59 -8.71
C GLU A 10 -23.01 -12.61 -7.25
N GLY A 11 -23.25 -11.42 -6.68
CA GLY A 11 -24.02 -11.22 -5.44
C GLY A 11 -23.27 -11.18 -4.12
N ARG A 12 -21.92 -11.03 -4.09
CA ARG A 12 -21.21 -10.80 -2.83
C ARG A 12 -21.15 -9.32 -2.51
N ASN A 13 -21.88 -8.93 -1.48
CA ASN A 13 -21.83 -7.59 -0.90
C ASN A 13 -20.40 -7.32 -0.39
N MET A 14 -19.84 -6.11 -0.60
CA MET A 14 -18.48 -5.71 -0.13
C MET A 14 -18.24 -6.05 1.34
N THR A 15 -19.25 -5.88 2.19
CA THR A 15 -19.24 -6.26 3.61
C THR A 15 -18.90 -7.76 3.78
N SER A 16 -19.46 -8.63 2.94
CA SER A 16 -19.23 -10.08 3.03
C SER A 16 -17.82 -10.50 2.57
N LEU A 17 -17.17 -9.73 1.67
CA LEU A 17 -15.80 -10.00 1.25
C LEU A 17 -14.81 -9.73 2.39
N LEU A 18 -14.95 -8.60 3.08
CA LEU A 18 -14.11 -8.26 4.24
C LEU A 18 -14.34 -9.20 5.42
N GLU A 19 -15.59 -9.58 5.69
CA GLU A 19 -15.94 -10.51 6.77
C GLU A 19 -15.29 -11.89 6.61
N ASN A 20 -15.14 -12.36 5.38
CA ASN A 20 -14.59 -13.68 5.07
C ASN A 20 -13.09 -13.65 4.73
N ALA A 21 -12.49 -12.48 4.55
CA ALA A 21 -11.09 -12.35 4.19
C ALA A 21 -10.20 -12.86 5.32
N ARG A 22 -9.30 -13.77 5.03
CA ARG A 22 -8.28 -14.27 5.95
C ARG A 22 -7.01 -13.46 5.86
N ARG A 23 -6.55 -13.16 4.63
CA ARG A 23 -5.35 -12.39 4.37
C ARG A 23 -5.71 -11.09 3.66
N ILE A 24 -5.29 -9.98 4.25
CA ILE A 24 -5.64 -8.63 3.82
C ILE A 24 -4.36 -7.85 3.54
N VAL A 25 -4.28 -7.23 2.37
CA VAL A 25 -3.26 -6.21 2.08
C VAL A 25 -3.89 -4.84 2.31
N VAL A 26 -3.26 -4.01 3.12
CA VAL A 26 -3.67 -2.62 3.35
C VAL A 26 -2.62 -1.70 2.73
N LYS A 27 -2.98 -0.95 1.71
CA LYS A 27 -2.12 0.10 1.13
C LYS A 27 -2.51 1.45 1.68
N VAL A 28 -1.52 2.22 2.11
CA VAL A 28 -1.73 3.57 2.64
C VAL A 28 -1.02 4.60 1.75
N GLY A 29 -1.79 5.56 1.24
CA GLY A 29 -1.28 6.63 0.39
C GLY A 29 -0.39 7.63 1.14
N SER A 30 0.55 8.26 0.41
CA SER A 30 1.53 9.18 0.99
C SER A 30 0.88 10.39 1.69
N ALA A 31 -0.20 10.92 1.16
CA ALA A 31 -0.94 12.05 1.75
C ALA A 31 -1.42 11.74 3.18
N LEU A 32 -1.91 10.50 3.40
CA LEU A 32 -2.38 10.06 4.72
C LEU A 32 -1.22 9.75 5.67
N VAL A 33 -0.17 9.08 5.19
CA VAL A 33 1.01 8.75 6.03
C VAL A 33 1.76 9.98 6.47
N THR A 34 1.76 11.04 5.66
CA THR A 34 2.60 12.22 5.89
C THR A 34 1.81 13.48 6.27
N ASN A 35 0.56 13.33 6.66
CA ASN A 35 -0.29 14.45 7.04
C ASN A 35 -0.21 15.59 5.99
N GLU A 36 -0.54 15.27 4.74
CA GLU A 36 -0.49 16.18 3.60
C GLU A 36 0.89 16.83 3.37
N GLY A 37 1.96 16.07 3.59
CA GLY A 37 3.33 16.55 3.36
C GLY A 37 4.02 17.21 4.56
N ARG A 38 3.39 17.19 5.74
CA ARG A 38 3.96 17.76 6.98
C ARG A 38 4.90 16.82 7.74
N GLY A 39 5.13 15.63 7.23
CA GLY A 39 5.91 14.54 7.80
C GLY A 39 5.03 13.44 8.38
N VAL A 40 5.62 12.37 8.89
CA VAL A 40 4.88 11.21 9.37
C VAL A 40 3.77 11.60 10.35
N ASP A 41 2.55 11.16 10.05
CA ASP A 41 1.37 11.33 10.90
C ASP A 41 1.34 10.19 11.94
N ILE A 42 1.90 10.49 13.10
CA ILE A 42 2.00 9.53 14.20
C ILE A 42 0.62 9.08 14.69
N GLU A 43 -0.33 10.00 14.80
CA GLU A 43 -1.69 9.68 15.25
C GLU A 43 -2.43 8.77 14.26
N ALA A 44 -2.21 8.98 12.95
CA ALA A 44 -2.76 8.10 11.93
C ALA A 44 -2.15 6.70 12.00
N ILE A 45 -0.83 6.59 12.17
CA ILE A 45 -0.14 5.30 12.32
C ILE A 45 -0.63 4.57 13.58
N GLU A 46 -0.79 5.27 14.70
CA GLU A 46 -1.33 4.70 15.94
C GLU A 46 -2.73 4.11 15.72
N ARG A 47 -3.63 4.87 15.06
CA ARG A 47 -4.98 4.38 14.74
C ARG A 47 -4.94 3.14 13.84
N TRP A 48 -4.09 3.11 12.82
CA TRP A 48 -3.98 1.94 11.94
C TRP A 48 -3.36 0.74 12.65
N ALA A 49 -2.35 0.95 13.49
CA ALA A 49 -1.76 -0.11 14.30
C ALA A 49 -2.81 -0.75 15.22
N HIS A 50 -3.64 0.06 15.86
CA HIS A 50 -4.75 -0.41 16.68
C HIS A 50 -5.77 -1.23 15.87
N GLN A 51 -6.24 -0.71 14.72
CA GLN A 51 -7.20 -1.40 13.86
C GLN A 51 -6.63 -2.71 13.30
N ILE A 52 -5.35 -2.72 12.91
CA ILE A 52 -4.68 -3.93 12.44
C ILE A 52 -4.52 -4.93 13.58
N ALA A 53 -4.26 -4.48 14.82
CA ALA A 53 -4.22 -5.35 15.99
C ALA A 53 -5.58 -6.03 16.24
N GLU A 54 -6.69 -5.31 16.08
CA GLU A 54 -8.03 -5.88 16.16
C GLU A 54 -8.27 -6.94 15.08
N LEU A 55 -7.91 -6.66 13.82
CA LEU A 55 -8.01 -7.65 12.73
C LEU A 55 -7.20 -8.91 13.03
N ARG A 56 -6.01 -8.76 13.59
CA ARG A 56 -5.17 -9.89 13.98
C ARG A 56 -5.73 -10.68 15.13
N ALA A 57 -6.34 -10.02 16.12
CA ALA A 57 -7.04 -10.69 17.21
C ALA A 57 -8.21 -11.55 16.71
N MET A 58 -8.80 -11.18 15.56
CA MET A 58 -9.81 -11.98 14.84
C MET A 58 -9.20 -13.13 13.99
N GLY A 59 -7.89 -13.35 14.05
CA GLY A 59 -7.20 -14.41 13.29
C GLY A 59 -6.89 -14.04 11.83
N ARG A 60 -6.93 -12.74 11.47
CA ARG A 60 -6.57 -12.26 10.13
C ARG A 60 -5.06 -12.08 9.99
N GLU A 61 -4.54 -12.33 8.80
CA GLU A 61 -3.18 -12.00 8.41
C GLU A 61 -3.20 -10.65 7.68
N VAL A 62 -2.32 -9.72 8.07
CA VAL A 62 -2.29 -8.38 7.47
C VAL A 62 -0.90 -8.06 6.95
N VAL A 63 -0.84 -7.56 5.72
CA VAL A 63 0.36 -6.99 5.08
C VAL A 63 0.09 -5.51 4.85
N LEU A 64 1.01 -4.65 5.26
CA LEU A 64 0.92 -3.21 5.07
C LEU A 64 1.80 -2.79 3.89
N VAL A 65 1.27 -2.03 2.94
CA VAL A 65 2.02 -1.36 1.87
C VAL A 65 1.97 0.14 2.14
N SER A 66 3.11 0.70 2.50
CA SER A 66 3.24 2.10 2.92
C SER A 66 3.79 2.98 1.80
N SER A 67 3.72 4.27 2.00
CA SER A 67 4.26 5.32 1.14
C SER A 67 4.88 6.44 2.01
N GLY A 68 5.38 7.51 1.38
CA GLY A 68 5.71 8.74 2.10
C GLY A 68 7.18 8.86 2.54
N ALA A 69 8.05 7.91 2.18
CA ALA A 69 9.48 7.95 2.56
C ALA A 69 10.17 9.23 2.08
N ILE A 70 9.94 9.67 0.84
CA ILE A 70 10.53 10.90 0.29
C ILE A 70 10.11 12.11 1.11
N VAL A 71 8.82 12.25 1.42
CA VAL A 71 8.28 13.39 2.17
C VAL A 71 8.85 13.44 3.59
N GLU A 72 8.90 12.32 4.27
CA GLU A 72 9.52 12.23 5.61
C GLU A 72 11.02 12.56 5.55
N GLY A 73 11.71 12.08 4.52
CA GLY A 73 13.13 12.40 4.34
C GLY A 73 13.37 13.88 4.07
N MET A 74 12.55 14.50 3.22
CA MET A 74 12.62 15.95 2.98
C MET A 74 12.46 16.74 4.29
N LYS A 75 11.47 16.36 5.11
CA LYS A 75 11.27 16.98 6.43
C LYS A 75 12.50 16.84 7.32
N ARG A 76 13.07 15.63 7.42
CA ARG A 76 14.26 15.36 8.24
C ARG A 76 15.50 16.10 7.75
N LEU A 77 15.61 16.33 6.44
CA LEU A 77 16.67 17.11 5.80
C LEU A 77 16.42 18.63 5.84
N GLY A 78 15.26 19.08 6.33
CA GLY A 78 14.88 20.49 6.34
C GLY A 78 14.56 21.05 4.95
N TRP A 79 14.21 20.20 3.98
CA TRP A 79 13.88 20.64 2.62
C TRP A 79 12.41 21.03 2.51
N THR A 80 12.19 22.25 2.07
CA THR A 80 10.83 22.81 1.89
C THR A 80 10.27 22.66 0.48
N THR A 81 11.14 22.33 -0.49
CA THR A 81 10.77 22.16 -1.89
C THR A 81 11.17 20.77 -2.35
N ARG A 82 10.26 20.10 -3.07
CA ARG A 82 10.54 18.77 -3.63
C ARG A 82 11.66 18.87 -4.68
N PRO A 83 12.74 18.09 -4.54
CA PRO A 83 13.83 18.07 -5.49
C PRO A 83 13.38 17.59 -6.88
N SER A 84 14.06 18.04 -7.91
CA SER A 84 13.87 17.56 -9.28
C SER A 84 14.87 16.47 -9.70
N ARG A 85 16.02 16.39 -9.01
CA ARG A 85 17.05 15.41 -9.29
C ARG A 85 16.71 14.06 -8.65
N VAL A 86 16.82 13.00 -9.44
CA VAL A 86 16.51 11.63 -8.96
C VAL A 86 17.36 11.25 -7.74
N CYS A 87 18.66 11.54 -7.77
CA CYS A 87 19.54 11.20 -6.65
C CYS A 87 19.19 11.93 -5.33
N GLU A 88 18.59 13.10 -5.40
CA GLU A 88 18.10 13.83 -4.23
C GLU A 88 16.82 13.20 -3.69
N LEU A 89 15.90 12.78 -4.58
CA LEU A 89 14.71 12.02 -4.18
C LEU A 89 15.07 10.69 -3.54
N GLN A 90 16.05 9.97 -4.13
CA GLN A 90 16.57 8.71 -3.57
C GLN A 90 17.20 8.91 -2.19
N ALA A 91 18.00 9.96 -2.02
CA ALA A 91 18.60 10.30 -0.73
C ALA A 91 17.53 10.65 0.32
N ALA A 92 16.53 11.46 -0.06
CA ALA A 92 15.41 11.75 0.81
C ALA A 92 14.63 10.48 1.19
N ALA A 93 14.34 9.60 0.24
CA ALA A 93 13.67 8.33 0.51
C ALA A 93 14.46 7.48 1.51
N ALA A 94 15.78 7.36 1.35
CA ALA A 94 16.65 6.60 2.26
C ALA A 94 16.59 7.16 3.70
N VAL A 95 16.65 8.48 3.85
CA VAL A 95 16.56 9.14 5.17
C VAL A 95 15.18 8.98 5.78
N GLY A 96 14.14 9.14 4.98
CA GLY A 96 12.76 9.09 5.45
C GLY A 96 12.26 7.69 5.77
N GLN A 97 12.76 6.68 5.05
CA GLN A 97 12.38 5.28 5.29
C GLN A 97 12.70 4.85 6.73
N MET A 98 13.80 5.32 7.30
CA MET A 98 14.14 5.06 8.72
C MET A 98 13.06 5.59 9.66
N GLY A 99 12.52 6.79 9.40
CA GLY A 99 11.47 7.38 10.23
C GLY A 99 10.15 6.65 10.14
N LEU A 100 9.78 6.23 8.94
CA LEU A 100 8.57 5.44 8.73
C LEU A 100 8.63 4.10 9.46
N VAL A 101 9.73 3.37 9.30
CA VAL A 101 9.93 2.07 9.96
C VAL A 101 9.87 2.21 11.47
N GLN A 102 10.58 3.20 12.03
CA GLN A 102 10.57 3.45 13.46
C GLN A 102 9.15 3.75 13.98
N ALA A 103 8.39 4.59 13.27
CA ALA A 103 7.03 4.92 13.67
C ALA A 103 6.11 3.69 13.65
N TYR A 104 6.17 2.87 12.61
CA TYR A 104 5.39 1.64 12.55
C TYR A 104 5.81 0.66 13.65
N GLU A 105 7.11 0.40 13.82
CA GLU A 105 7.63 -0.52 14.83
C GLU A 105 7.16 -0.12 16.24
N GLU A 106 7.30 1.15 16.60
CA GLU A 106 6.92 1.66 17.91
C GLU A 106 5.41 1.45 18.20
N HIS A 107 4.56 1.80 17.25
CA HIS A 107 3.11 1.71 17.46
C HIS A 107 2.58 0.27 17.38
N PHE A 108 3.15 -0.59 16.54
CA PHE A 108 2.77 -2.00 16.53
C PHE A 108 3.31 -2.74 17.78
N ALA A 109 4.49 -2.39 18.28
CA ALA A 109 5.05 -2.96 19.50
C ALA A 109 4.16 -2.68 20.72
N ALA A 110 3.47 -1.55 20.78
CA ALA A 110 2.50 -1.23 21.83
C ALA A 110 1.34 -2.26 21.92
N HIS A 111 1.06 -2.97 20.83
CA HIS A 111 0.08 -4.06 20.75
C HIS A 111 0.72 -5.46 20.81
N GLY A 112 2.02 -5.56 21.10
CA GLY A 112 2.75 -6.83 21.11
C GLY A 112 2.94 -7.45 19.71
N ILE A 113 2.86 -6.65 18.65
CA ILE A 113 2.98 -7.09 17.27
C ILE A 113 4.36 -6.70 16.73
N GLY A 114 5.12 -7.69 16.25
CA GLY A 114 6.37 -7.44 15.53
C GLY A 114 6.12 -6.97 14.11
N THR A 115 7.00 -6.12 13.60
CA THR A 115 7.00 -5.67 12.20
C THR A 115 8.28 -6.07 11.49
N ALA A 116 8.23 -6.17 10.16
CA ALA A 116 9.40 -6.38 9.32
C ALA A 116 9.34 -5.47 8.10
N GLN A 117 10.44 -4.74 7.86
CA GLN A 117 10.56 -3.93 6.65
C GLN A 117 10.91 -4.79 5.46
N ILE A 118 10.17 -4.62 4.36
CA ILE A 118 10.45 -5.23 3.05
C ILE A 118 10.45 -4.12 2.01
N LEU A 119 11.55 -4.00 1.27
CA LEU A 119 11.66 -3.06 0.15
C LEU A 119 11.68 -3.83 -1.17
N LEU A 120 10.75 -3.51 -2.05
CA LEU A 120 10.59 -4.17 -3.35
C LEU A 120 10.58 -3.13 -4.47
N THR A 121 10.93 -3.58 -5.67
CA THR A 121 10.73 -2.82 -6.91
C THR A 121 9.87 -3.63 -7.86
N HIS A 122 9.27 -2.98 -8.86
CA HIS A 122 8.59 -3.68 -9.96
C HIS A 122 9.51 -4.70 -10.65
N ALA A 123 10.80 -4.37 -10.81
CA ALA A 123 11.79 -5.28 -11.40
C ALA A 123 12.00 -6.55 -10.56
N ASN A 124 12.02 -6.43 -9.22
CA ASN A 124 12.10 -7.60 -8.34
C ASN A 124 10.89 -8.53 -8.51
N LEU A 125 9.70 -7.96 -8.69
CA LEU A 125 8.47 -8.73 -8.85
C LEU A 125 8.29 -9.28 -10.28
N ALA A 126 8.97 -8.71 -11.27
CA ALA A 126 9.00 -9.22 -12.64
C ALA A 126 10.01 -10.37 -12.82
N ASP A 127 11.05 -10.42 -12.00
CA ASP A 127 12.03 -11.51 -11.99
C ASP A 127 11.49 -12.72 -11.22
N ARG A 128 11.45 -13.89 -11.86
CA ARG A 128 10.83 -15.10 -11.28
C ARG A 128 11.52 -15.56 -9.99
N GLU A 129 12.84 -15.49 -9.92
CA GLU A 129 13.59 -15.96 -8.76
C GLU A 129 13.37 -15.01 -7.57
N GLN A 130 13.48 -13.71 -7.80
CA GLN A 130 13.26 -12.69 -6.77
C GLN A 130 11.79 -12.69 -6.31
N TYR A 131 10.83 -12.86 -7.22
CA TYR A 131 9.42 -13.03 -6.90
C TYR A 131 9.19 -14.19 -5.92
N LEU A 132 9.75 -15.37 -6.21
CA LEU A 132 9.58 -16.55 -5.35
C LEU A 132 10.27 -16.35 -3.99
N ASN A 133 11.45 -15.74 -3.95
CA ASN A 133 12.16 -15.43 -2.70
C ASN A 133 11.37 -14.45 -1.84
N ALA A 134 10.87 -13.35 -2.43
CA ALA A 134 10.03 -12.38 -1.73
C ALA A 134 8.75 -13.03 -1.19
N ARG A 135 8.08 -13.88 -2.01
CA ARG A 135 6.90 -14.62 -1.60
C ARG A 135 7.18 -15.50 -0.38
N MET A 136 8.22 -16.31 -0.44
CA MET A 136 8.57 -17.23 0.67
C MET A 136 8.86 -16.45 1.95
N THR A 137 9.61 -15.36 1.87
CA THR A 137 9.91 -14.50 3.01
C THR A 137 8.65 -13.90 3.62
N LEU A 138 7.73 -13.37 2.80
CA LEU A 138 6.48 -12.78 3.28
C LEU A 138 5.57 -13.81 3.94
N ILE A 139 5.44 -14.99 3.35
CA ILE A 139 4.63 -16.07 3.93
C ILE A 139 5.21 -16.53 5.27
N GLU A 140 6.54 -16.64 5.38
CA GLU A 140 7.20 -16.99 6.64
C GLU A 140 6.97 -15.91 7.71
N LEU A 141 7.11 -14.62 7.38
CA LEU A 141 6.82 -13.53 8.31
C LEU A 141 5.38 -13.59 8.83
N LEU A 142 4.42 -13.84 7.95
CA LEU A 142 3.02 -14.00 8.34
C LEU A 142 2.82 -15.21 9.26
N SER A 143 3.50 -16.34 9.01
CA SER A 143 3.44 -17.54 9.85
C SER A 143 4.00 -17.31 11.24
N LEU A 144 5.01 -16.45 11.36
CA LEU A 144 5.62 -16.01 12.63
C LEU A 144 4.77 -14.97 13.36
N GLY A 145 3.67 -14.55 12.78
CA GLY A 145 2.80 -13.54 13.36
C GLY A 145 3.34 -12.11 13.25
N ILE A 146 4.26 -11.86 12.35
CA ILE A 146 4.83 -10.53 12.08
C ILE A 146 4.01 -9.83 10.99
N VAL A 147 3.83 -8.51 11.11
CA VAL A 147 3.22 -7.68 10.08
C VAL A 147 4.31 -7.15 9.14
N PRO A 148 4.37 -7.62 7.87
CA PRO A 148 5.28 -7.04 6.90
C PRO A 148 4.84 -5.61 6.56
N VAL A 149 5.76 -4.66 6.64
CA VAL A 149 5.60 -3.28 6.17
C VAL A 149 6.42 -3.12 4.88
N ILE A 150 5.72 -3.11 3.77
CA ILE A 150 6.32 -3.08 2.43
C ILE A 150 6.33 -1.64 1.92
N ASN A 151 7.41 -1.24 1.27
CA ASN A 151 7.49 -0.01 0.50
C ASN A 151 8.29 -0.24 -0.77
N GLU A 152 8.22 0.69 -1.71
CA GLU A 152 9.13 0.68 -2.84
C GLU A 152 10.57 0.93 -2.40
N ASN A 153 11.53 0.25 -3.05
CA ASN A 153 12.94 0.54 -2.85
C ASN A 153 13.35 1.75 -3.69
N ASP A 154 12.88 2.91 -3.26
CA ASP A 154 13.15 4.19 -3.91
C ASP A 154 14.63 4.47 -4.16
N THR A 155 15.54 3.84 -3.40
CA THR A 155 16.99 4.09 -3.53
C THR A 155 17.61 3.57 -4.83
N VAL A 156 16.95 2.63 -5.50
CA VAL A 156 17.44 1.99 -6.75
C VAL A 156 16.51 2.20 -7.94
N VAL A 157 15.36 2.84 -7.74
CA VAL A 157 14.36 3.11 -8.78
C VAL A 157 14.64 4.48 -9.41
N THR A 158 14.48 4.61 -10.73
CA THR A 158 14.83 5.85 -11.45
C THR A 158 13.61 6.60 -11.99
N GLU A 159 12.66 5.92 -12.62
CA GLU A 159 11.51 6.58 -13.27
C GLU A 159 10.25 6.61 -12.39
N GLU A 160 9.97 5.53 -11.70
CA GLU A 160 8.80 5.39 -10.83
C GLU A 160 8.86 6.32 -9.61
N ILE A 161 10.06 6.64 -9.12
CA ILE A 161 10.24 7.57 -7.99
C ILE A 161 9.62 8.97 -8.25
N LYS A 162 9.39 9.30 -9.51
CA LYS A 162 8.73 10.55 -9.91
C LYS A 162 7.21 10.48 -9.76
N VAL A 163 6.63 9.31 -9.88
CA VAL A 163 5.19 9.07 -9.85
C VAL A 163 4.71 8.79 -8.43
N GLY A 164 5.49 8.07 -7.62
CA GLY A 164 5.21 7.84 -6.19
C GLY A 164 3.97 6.99 -5.94
N ASP A 165 3.60 6.13 -6.89
CA ASP A 165 2.38 5.33 -6.82
C ASP A 165 2.67 3.91 -6.33
N ASN A 166 2.29 3.65 -5.07
CA ASN A 166 2.35 2.32 -4.47
C ASN A 166 1.04 1.51 -4.63
N ASP A 167 0.05 1.98 -5.42
CA ASP A 167 -1.18 1.23 -5.65
C ASP A 167 -0.89 0.00 -6.51
N THR A 168 -0.07 0.15 -7.54
CA THR A 168 0.41 -0.96 -8.36
C THR A 168 1.23 -1.94 -7.53
N LEU A 169 2.13 -1.45 -6.65
CA LEU A 169 2.87 -2.30 -5.73
C LEU A 169 1.92 -3.06 -4.79
N GLY A 170 0.89 -2.38 -4.25
CA GLY A 170 -0.14 -3.01 -3.42
C GLY A 170 -0.87 -4.15 -4.15
N ALA A 171 -1.23 -3.94 -5.42
CA ALA A 171 -1.86 -4.97 -6.24
C ALA A 171 -0.91 -6.15 -6.52
N LEU A 172 0.35 -5.90 -6.83
CA LEU A 172 1.36 -6.94 -7.04
C LEU A 172 1.63 -7.73 -5.76
N VAL A 173 1.72 -7.07 -4.62
CA VAL A 173 1.86 -7.72 -3.31
C VAL A 173 0.64 -8.57 -2.98
N THR A 174 -0.56 -8.12 -3.29
CA THR A 174 -1.80 -8.87 -3.11
C THR A 174 -1.75 -10.22 -3.85
N ASN A 175 -1.30 -10.19 -5.10
CA ASN A 175 -1.09 -11.41 -5.87
C ASN A 175 0.08 -12.26 -5.30
N LEU A 176 1.18 -11.62 -4.91
CA LEU A 176 2.37 -12.29 -4.38
C LEU A 176 2.07 -13.13 -3.15
N VAL A 177 1.27 -12.60 -2.22
CA VAL A 177 0.91 -13.29 -0.98
C VAL A 177 -0.43 -14.03 -1.07
N GLU A 178 -1.08 -14.04 -2.23
CA GLU A 178 -2.42 -14.63 -2.42
C GLU A 178 -3.42 -14.11 -1.39
N ALA A 179 -3.48 -12.78 -1.25
CA ALA A 179 -4.42 -12.17 -0.32
C ALA A 179 -5.85 -12.16 -0.90
N ASP A 180 -6.82 -12.25 0.00
CA ASP A 180 -8.24 -12.26 -0.35
C ASP A 180 -8.75 -10.86 -0.74
N VAL A 181 -8.15 -9.82 -0.15
CA VAL A 181 -8.59 -8.42 -0.32
C VAL A 181 -7.40 -7.47 -0.30
N LEU A 182 -7.45 -6.47 -1.18
CA LEU A 182 -6.64 -5.25 -1.12
C LEU A 182 -7.53 -4.09 -0.68
N VAL A 183 -7.15 -3.45 0.42
CA VAL A 183 -7.77 -2.21 0.90
C VAL A 183 -6.83 -1.05 0.58
N ILE A 184 -7.29 -0.07 -0.18
CA ILE A 184 -6.53 1.15 -0.50
C ILE A 184 -7.08 2.29 0.35
N LEU A 185 -6.27 2.78 1.29
CA LEU A 185 -6.56 3.98 2.07
C LEU A 185 -6.00 5.19 1.31
N THR A 186 -6.89 6.09 0.94
CA THR A 186 -6.61 7.28 0.13
C THR A 186 -7.35 8.50 0.69
N ASP A 187 -6.98 9.68 0.26
CA ASP A 187 -7.66 10.94 0.56
C ASP A 187 -8.94 11.16 -0.28
N GLN A 188 -9.21 10.24 -1.23
CA GLN A 188 -10.43 10.23 -2.02
C GLN A 188 -11.49 9.31 -1.38
N LYS A 189 -12.76 9.54 -1.72
CA LYS A 189 -13.88 8.69 -1.24
C LYS A 189 -13.89 7.29 -1.85
N GLY A 190 -13.12 7.07 -2.91
CA GLY A 190 -13.02 5.82 -3.64
C GLY A 190 -12.81 6.05 -5.14
N LEU A 191 -13.25 5.13 -5.96
CA LEU A 191 -13.07 5.14 -7.40
C LEU A 191 -13.99 6.16 -8.09
N TYR A 192 -13.45 6.91 -9.05
CA TYR A 192 -14.19 7.87 -9.87
C TYR A 192 -13.95 7.62 -11.37
N THR A 193 -14.89 8.04 -12.20
CA THR A 193 -14.78 7.97 -13.68
C THR A 193 -13.72 8.89 -14.27
N ALA A 194 -13.28 9.90 -13.51
CA ALA A 194 -12.20 10.84 -13.81
C ALA A 194 -11.67 11.43 -12.49
N ASP A 195 -10.56 12.15 -12.50
CA ASP A 195 -10.05 12.83 -11.30
C ASP A 195 -11.04 13.93 -10.83
N PRO A 196 -11.68 13.76 -9.66
CA PRO A 196 -12.70 14.71 -9.18
C PRO A 196 -12.12 16.08 -8.81
N ARG A 197 -10.78 16.20 -8.65
CA ARG A 197 -10.12 17.48 -8.37
C ARG A 197 -9.99 18.36 -9.62
N SER A 198 -9.91 17.73 -10.78
CA SER A 198 -9.71 18.42 -12.08
C SER A 198 -10.94 18.36 -12.98
N ASN A 199 -11.87 17.44 -12.76
CA ASN A 199 -13.05 17.24 -13.57
C ASN A 199 -14.33 17.30 -12.69
N PRO A 200 -15.13 18.37 -12.78
CA PRO A 200 -16.36 18.49 -12.00
C PRO A 200 -17.47 17.47 -12.41
N ASP A 201 -17.36 16.86 -13.59
CA ASP A 201 -18.27 15.84 -14.07
C ASP A 201 -17.84 14.42 -13.68
N ALA A 202 -16.83 14.27 -12.82
CA ALA A 202 -16.38 12.98 -12.32
C ALA A 202 -17.44 12.34 -11.42
N GLU A 203 -17.89 11.15 -11.80
CA GLU A 203 -18.89 10.38 -11.06
C GLU A 203 -18.20 9.36 -10.14
N PHE A 204 -18.71 9.23 -8.92
CA PHE A 204 -18.26 8.20 -7.98
C PHE A 204 -18.70 6.81 -8.45
N VAL A 205 -17.79 5.86 -8.47
CA VAL A 205 -18.05 4.47 -8.85
C VAL A 205 -18.06 3.62 -7.58
N ALA A 206 -19.26 3.33 -7.09
CA ALA A 206 -19.41 2.57 -5.84
C ALA A 206 -18.96 1.10 -5.98
N GLU A 207 -19.17 0.51 -7.16
CA GLU A 207 -18.84 -0.89 -7.44
C GLU A 207 -18.50 -1.07 -8.92
N ALA A 208 -17.50 -1.86 -9.22
CA ALA A 208 -17.11 -2.24 -10.57
C ALA A 208 -16.46 -3.63 -10.56
N THR A 209 -16.62 -4.38 -11.66
CA THR A 209 -15.97 -5.68 -11.87
C THR A 209 -14.72 -5.54 -12.73
N ALA A 210 -13.77 -6.44 -12.55
CA ALA A 210 -12.56 -6.48 -13.38
C ALA A 210 -12.93 -6.60 -14.86
N GLY A 211 -12.37 -5.71 -15.70
CA GLY A 211 -12.71 -5.62 -17.11
C GLY A 211 -13.86 -4.67 -17.45
N ASP A 212 -14.50 -4.03 -16.46
CA ASP A 212 -15.46 -2.95 -16.73
C ASP A 212 -14.75 -1.79 -17.47
N PRO A 213 -15.27 -1.31 -18.60
CA PRO A 213 -14.68 -0.19 -19.35
C PRO A 213 -14.53 1.10 -18.52
N LYS A 214 -15.30 1.25 -17.45
CA LYS A 214 -15.22 2.38 -16.51
C LYS A 214 -13.90 2.37 -15.73
N ILE A 215 -13.36 1.19 -15.39
CA ILE A 215 -12.11 1.07 -14.62
C ILE A 215 -10.92 1.64 -15.40
N GLY A 216 -10.85 1.43 -16.72
CA GLY A 216 -9.76 1.94 -17.58
C GLY A 216 -9.72 3.46 -17.72
N ARG A 217 -10.70 4.17 -17.17
CA ARG A 217 -10.81 5.65 -17.16
C ARG A 217 -10.89 6.19 -15.74
N ALA A 218 -10.88 5.31 -14.74
CA ALA A 218 -11.12 5.67 -13.36
C ALA A 218 -9.83 6.17 -12.67
N HIS A 219 -10.01 7.04 -11.70
CA HIS A 219 -8.96 7.61 -10.85
C HIS A 219 -9.30 7.39 -9.37
N VAL A 220 -8.29 7.19 -8.57
CA VAL A 220 -8.38 7.01 -7.10
C VAL A 220 -7.75 8.20 -6.39
#